data_5a7f2884f89a88c3b1973f1e8de0e1be
#
_entry.id   5a7f2884f89a88c3b1973f1e8de0e1be
#
_cell.length_a   1.000
_cell.length_b   1.000
_cell.length_c   1.000
_cell.angle_alpha   90.00
_cell.angle_beta   90.00
_cell.angle_gamma   90.00
#
_symmetry.space_group_name_H-M   'P 1'
#
loop_
_entity.id
_entity.type
_entity.pdbx_description
1 polymer ?
#
loop_
_entity_poly.entity_id
_entity_poly.type
_entity_poly.pdbx_seq_one_letter_code
_entity_poly.pdbx_strand_id
1 'polypeptide(L)'
;FVSPYNFVENVNLKVDPKDIIVYDTTLRDGEQTPGICFTPDEKIDIAIKLDELGVNQIEAGFPVVSDGERRAIRNIMKQSLNSEILALTRTLKSDIDVALSCDVDGIITFIGASDLHLKYKLKMTREEALSKAVEAVEYGKSHGIFVAFTAEDSTRTDLGYLLELYKSTTEAGADRIHIADTTGSIRPMGMRYLVSQIKASIDNTIGVHCHDDFGLAVANSLAAFEAGARAISTSMNGLGERAGNASLEEIILGLRLLYGIEMPFKYEVIYELSRLVEKYTTMPVPKNKAVIGDNVFAHESGIHVLAVRAEPLTYEPYSPEFVGQKRRIILGKHCGMSCIDAKLEELRLSVPQSEKETLILKIKEMAERGAKVGDKEFKNMVQEILSKG
;
A
#
# COMPACT_ATOMS: atom_id res chain seq x y z
N PHE A 1 -1.86 11.73 -16.90
CA PHE A 1 -0.80 12.44 -17.64
C PHE A 1 0.34 12.78 -16.67
N VAL A 2 1.46 12.06 -16.77
CA VAL A 2 2.60 12.19 -15.88
C VAL A 2 3.80 12.81 -16.58
N SER A 3 4.87 13.09 -15.81
CA SER A 3 6.08 13.73 -16.38
C SER A 3 6.71 12.90 -17.50
N PRO A 4 7.01 13.48 -18.67
CA PRO A 4 7.68 12.78 -19.76
C PRO A 4 9.11 12.34 -19.40
N TYR A 5 9.71 12.96 -18.40
CA TYR A 5 11.05 12.60 -17.91
C TYR A 5 11.11 11.19 -17.28
N ASN A 6 9.97 10.60 -16.91
CA ASN A 6 9.92 9.22 -16.44
C ASN A 6 10.23 8.19 -17.54
N PHE A 7 10.10 8.59 -18.82
CA PHE A 7 10.17 7.69 -19.99
C PHE A 7 11.36 7.98 -20.90
N VAL A 8 12.31 8.84 -20.48
CA VAL A 8 13.55 9.04 -21.24
C VAL A 8 14.41 7.77 -21.19
N GLU A 9 15.16 7.51 -22.26
CA GLU A 9 15.87 6.24 -22.52
C GLU A 9 16.71 5.75 -21.31
N ASN A 10 17.39 6.66 -20.62
CA ASN A 10 18.25 6.32 -19.47
C ASN A 10 17.49 6.10 -18.15
N VAL A 11 16.20 6.36 -18.10
CA VAL A 11 15.35 6.25 -16.90
C VAL A 11 14.29 5.19 -17.07
N ASN A 12 13.79 5.01 -18.29
CA ASN A 12 12.71 4.08 -18.60
C ASN A 12 13.12 2.62 -18.33
N LEU A 13 12.47 2.01 -17.36
CA LEU A 13 12.71 0.62 -16.99
C LEU A 13 11.74 -0.29 -17.77
N LYS A 14 12.32 -1.21 -18.56
CA LYS A 14 11.55 -2.22 -19.29
C LYS A 14 11.52 -3.51 -18.47
N VAL A 15 10.37 -3.84 -17.92
CA VAL A 15 10.12 -5.07 -17.16
C VAL A 15 8.84 -5.70 -17.71
N ASP A 16 8.84 -7.03 -17.88
CA ASP A 16 7.60 -7.74 -18.21
C ASP A 16 6.68 -7.69 -16.98
N PRO A 17 5.43 -7.23 -17.12
CA PRO A 17 4.47 -7.21 -16.01
C PRO A 17 4.29 -8.57 -15.31
N LYS A 18 4.51 -9.66 -16.02
CA LYS A 18 4.40 -11.03 -15.48
C LYS A 18 5.49 -11.38 -14.47
N ASP A 19 6.63 -10.65 -14.54
CA ASP A 19 7.73 -10.86 -13.59
C ASP A 19 7.50 -10.12 -12.27
N ILE A 20 6.47 -9.28 -12.18
CA ILE A 20 6.22 -8.43 -11.02
C ILE A 20 5.16 -9.09 -10.15
N ILE A 21 5.49 -9.25 -8.87
CA ILE A 21 4.61 -9.80 -7.84
C ILE A 21 4.32 -8.70 -6.84
N VAL A 22 3.06 -8.31 -6.71
CA VAL A 22 2.61 -7.47 -5.59
C VAL A 22 1.95 -8.38 -4.58
N TYR A 23 2.52 -8.45 -3.38
CA TYR A 23 1.91 -9.20 -2.29
C TYR A 23 1.49 -8.23 -1.16
N ASP A 24 0.28 -8.46 -0.66
CA ASP A 24 -0.31 -7.61 0.36
C ASP A 24 -0.20 -8.24 1.74
N THR A 25 0.21 -7.47 2.73
CA THR A 25 0.38 -7.88 4.12
C THR A 25 -0.57 -7.15 5.08
N THR A 26 -1.66 -6.57 4.57
CA THR A 26 -2.68 -5.89 5.40
C THR A 26 -3.21 -6.79 6.51
N LEU A 27 -3.44 -8.07 6.18
CA LEU A 27 -4.00 -9.07 7.12
C LEU A 27 -2.98 -9.66 8.08
N ARG A 28 -1.69 -9.39 7.89
CA ARG A 28 -0.63 -9.86 8.78
C ARG A 28 0.07 -8.67 9.47
N ASP A 29 0.89 -7.91 8.77
CA ASP A 29 1.63 -6.78 9.35
C ASP A 29 0.73 -5.55 9.56
N GLY A 30 -0.25 -5.36 8.69
CA GLY A 30 -1.28 -4.34 8.89
C GLY A 30 -2.07 -4.56 10.18
N GLU A 31 -2.36 -5.81 10.55
CA GLU A 31 -2.99 -6.14 11.83
C GLU A 31 -2.06 -5.95 13.04
N GLN A 32 -0.75 -5.93 12.82
CA GLN A 32 0.23 -5.63 13.88
C GLN A 32 0.31 -4.13 14.21
N THR A 33 -0.41 -3.27 13.51
CA THR A 33 -0.59 -1.87 13.92
C THR A 33 -1.19 -1.82 15.31
N PRO A 34 -0.60 -1.10 16.28
CA PRO A 34 -1.09 -1.06 17.64
C PRO A 34 -2.56 -0.64 17.72
N GLY A 35 -3.39 -1.48 18.35
CA GLY A 35 -4.81 -1.24 18.54
C GLY A 35 -5.72 -1.80 17.42
N ILE A 36 -5.16 -2.43 16.40
CA ILE A 36 -5.93 -3.11 15.36
C ILE A 36 -6.04 -4.60 15.70
N CYS A 37 -7.23 -5.15 15.49
CA CYS A 37 -7.50 -6.58 15.59
C CYS A 37 -8.71 -6.88 14.69
N PHE A 38 -8.49 -7.60 13.61
CA PHE A 38 -9.57 -8.00 12.72
C PHE A 38 -10.28 -9.25 13.22
N THR A 39 -11.60 -9.26 13.11
CA THR A 39 -12.37 -10.50 13.25
C THR A 39 -12.11 -11.42 12.05
N PRO A 40 -12.38 -12.74 12.18
CA PRO A 40 -12.25 -13.64 11.03
C PRO A 40 -13.07 -13.22 9.81
N ASP A 41 -14.28 -12.68 10.00
CA ASP A 41 -15.14 -12.22 8.91
C ASP A 41 -14.59 -10.96 8.23
N GLU A 42 -14.04 -10.02 8.99
CA GLU A 42 -13.36 -8.84 8.44
C GLU A 42 -12.13 -9.20 7.63
N LYS A 43 -11.34 -10.21 8.06
CA LYS A 43 -10.22 -10.73 7.28
C LYS A 43 -10.68 -11.32 5.95
N ILE A 44 -11.79 -12.05 5.93
CA ILE A 44 -12.37 -12.61 4.71
C ILE A 44 -12.80 -11.48 3.76
N ASP A 45 -13.53 -10.49 4.26
CA ASP A 45 -13.99 -9.37 3.45
C ASP A 45 -12.83 -8.60 2.80
N ILE A 46 -11.77 -8.34 3.58
CA ILE A 46 -10.55 -7.68 3.06
C ILE A 46 -9.85 -8.57 2.03
N ALA A 47 -9.70 -9.88 2.29
CA ALA A 47 -9.06 -10.81 1.37
C ALA A 47 -9.80 -10.87 0.02
N ILE A 48 -11.14 -10.94 0.03
CA ILE A 48 -11.98 -10.92 -1.18
C ILE A 48 -11.77 -9.61 -1.96
N LYS A 49 -11.68 -8.45 -1.28
CA LYS A 49 -11.46 -7.18 -1.94
C LYS A 49 -10.03 -7.01 -2.48
N LEU A 50 -9.02 -7.58 -1.82
CA LEU A 50 -7.65 -7.63 -2.32
C LEU A 50 -7.57 -8.52 -3.59
N ASP A 51 -8.24 -9.67 -3.59
CA ASP A 51 -8.34 -10.54 -4.76
C ASP A 51 -9.10 -9.86 -5.91
N GLU A 52 -10.22 -9.17 -5.60
CA GLU A 52 -10.96 -8.38 -6.60
C GLU A 52 -10.09 -7.29 -7.22
N LEU A 53 -9.25 -6.60 -6.43
CA LEU A 53 -8.29 -5.63 -6.92
C LEU A 53 -7.26 -6.27 -7.86
N GLY A 54 -6.89 -7.53 -7.61
CA GLY A 54 -5.98 -8.31 -8.43
C GLY A 54 -4.56 -8.44 -7.88
N VAL A 55 -4.37 -8.37 -6.54
CA VAL A 55 -3.05 -8.65 -5.95
C VAL A 55 -2.64 -10.10 -6.19
N ASN A 56 -1.35 -10.35 -6.41
CA ASN A 56 -0.87 -11.69 -6.73
C ASN A 56 -0.93 -12.62 -5.53
N GLN A 57 -0.58 -12.12 -4.35
CA GLN A 57 -0.46 -12.91 -3.12
C GLN A 57 -0.97 -12.11 -1.92
N ILE A 58 -1.58 -12.80 -0.96
CA ILE A 58 -2.07 -12.23 0.30
C ILE A 58 -1.40 -12.96 1.45
N GLU A 59 -0.63 -12.24 2.26
CA GLU A 59 -0.12 -12.74 3.53
C GLU A 59 -1.24 -12.65 4.58
N ALA A 60 -1.96 -13.76 4.75
CA ALA A 60 -3.23 -13.79 5.46
C ALA A 60 -3.11 -13.72 6.99
N GLY A 61 -1.91 -13.94 7.53
CA GLY A 61 -1.68 -13.84 8.96
C GLY A 61 -0.53 -14.68 9.49
N PHE A 62 -0.49 -14.81 10.83
CA PHE A 62 0.52 -15.58 11.56
C PHE A 62 -0.17 -16.68 12.38
N PRO A 63 -0.36 -17.90 11.84
CA PRO A 63 -1.28 -18.90 12.37
C PRO A 63 -0.92 -19.44 13.76
N VAL A 64 0.33 -19.28 14.21
CA VAL A 64 0.74 -19.72 15.56
C VAL A 64 0.23 -18.81 16.68
N VAL A 65 -0.23 -17.61 16.35
CA VAL A 65 -0.65 -16.60 17.34
C VAL A 65 -1.90 -17.05 18.09
N SER A 66 -2.90 -17.59 17.39
CA SER A 66 -4.16 -17.99 18.03
C SER A 66 -4.99 -18.97 17.19
N ASP A 67 -5.96 -19.63 17.85
CA ASP A 67 -6.99 -20.44 17.16
C ASP A 67 -7.89 -19.58 16.26
N GLY A 68 -8.13 -18.34 16.65
CA GLY A 68 -8.89 -17.38 15.84
C GLY A 68 -8.20 -17.10 14.53
N GLU A 69 -6.89 -16.88 14.56
CA GLU A 69 -6.05 -16.65 13.39
C GLU A 69 -6.06 -17.84 12.42
N ARG A 70 -5.88 -19.07 12.96
CA ARG A 70 -5.99 -20.29 12.15
C ARG A 70 -7.36 -20.47 11.50
N ARG A 71 -8.44 -20.13 12.22
CA ARG A 71 -9.80 -20.18 11.64
C ARG A 71 -9.98 -19.15 10.53
N ALA A 72 -9.48 -17.94 10.72
CA ALA A 72 -9.55 -16.88 9.70
C ALA A 72 -8.84 -17.32 8.42
N ILE A 73 -7.59 -17.79 8.52
CA ILE A 73 -6.80 -18.24 7.36
C ILE A 73 -7.51 -19.40 6.65
N ARG A 74 -7.97 -20.44 7.38
CA ARG A 74 -8.71 -21.56 6.77
C ARG A 74 -10.00 -21.12 6.08
N ASN A 75 -10.65 -20.09 6.59
CA ASN A 75 -11.87 -19.58 5.98
C ASN A 75 -11.56 -18.74 4.73
N ILE A 76 -10.45 -17.99 4.70
CA ILE A 76 -9.94 -17.34 3.49
C ILE A 76 -9.65 -18.38 2.40
N MET A 77 -8.95 -19.46 2.73
CA MET A 77 -8.65 -20.56 1.79
C MET A 77 -9.91 -21.15 1.14
N LYS A 78 -11.05 -21.16 1.83
CA LYS A 78 -12.32 -21.66 1.29
C LYS A 78 -13.00 -20.71 0.30
N GLN A 79 -12.53 -19.47 0.15
CA GLN A 79 -13.16 -18.48 -0.73
C GLN A 79 -12.82 -18.68 -2.20
N SER A 80 -11.93 -19.63 -2.54
CA SER A 80 -11.51 -19.89 -3.94
C SER A 80 -11.02 -18.62 -4.64
N LEU A 81 -10.14 -17.89 -3.97
CA LEU A 81 -9.53 -16.66 -4.49
C LEU A 81 -8.54 -17.00 -5.62
N ASN A 82 -8.28 -16.03 -6.49
CA ASN A 82 -7.22 -16.14 -7.50
C ASN A 82 -5.84 -15.81 -6.92
N SER A 83 -5.81 -14.98 -5.87
CA SER A 83 -4.59 -14.64 -5.14
C SER A 83 -4.08 -15.86 -4.37
N GLU A 84 -2.78 -16.12 -4.42
CA GLU A 84 -2.16 -17.14 -3.57
C GLU A 84 -2.14 -16.67 -2.11
N ILE A 85 -2.50 -17.56 -1.19
CA ILE A 85 -2.58 -17.25 0.24
C ILE A 85 -1.34 -17.75 0.95
N LEU A 86 -0.59 -16.84 1.54
CA LEU A 86 0.63 -17.09 2.27
C LEU A 86 0.43 -16.89 3.78
N ALA A 87 1.20 -17.60 4.59
CA ALA A 87 1.25 -17.42 6.04
C ALA A 87 2.66 -17.12 6.51
N LEU A 88 2.79 -16.27 7.53
CA LEU A 88 4.07 -16.01 8.19
C LEU A 88 4.43 -17.17 9.11
N THR A 89 5.73 -17.54 9.13
CA THR A 89 6.27 -18.53 10.07
C THR A 89 7.65 -18.11 10.55
N ARG A 90 7.97 -18.39 11.81
CA ARG A 90 9.36 -18.38 12.25
C ARG A 90 10.08 -19.59 11.63
N THR A 91 11.41 -19.59 11.67
CA THR A 91 12.25 -20.73 11.27
C THR A 91 12.14 -21.90 12.27
N LEU A 92 10.91 -22.35 12.55
CA LEU A 92 10.56 -23.44 13.44
C LEU A 92 9.63 -24.42 12.73
N LYS A 93 9.96 -25.71 12.73
CA LYS A 93 9.11 -26.78 12.12
C LYS A 93 7.68 -26.75 12.66
N SER A 94 7.52 -26.52 13.97
CA SER A 94 6.18 -26.41 14.58
C SER A 94 5.34 -25.27 14.04
N ASP A 95 5.95 -24.14 13.65
CA ASP A 95 5.24 -23.00 13.06
C ASP A 95 4.81 -23.36 11.62
N ILE A 96 5.70 -24.03 10.88
CA ILE A 96 5.42 -24.49 9.52
C ILE A 96 4.29 -25.54 9.55
N ASP A 97 4.30 -26.50 10.48
CA ASP A 97 3.22 -27.49 10.64
C ASP A 97 1.87 -26.82 10.89
N VAL A 98 1.85 -25.78 11.72
CA VAL A 98 0.62 -25.00 11.97
C VAL A 98 0.14 -24.29 10.71
N ALA A 99 1.04 -23.70 9.92
CA ALA A 99 0.69 -23.07 8.64
C ALA A 99 0.15 -24.11 7.65
N LEU A 100 0.83 -25.24 7.48
CA LEU A 100 0.38 -26.36 6.65
C LEU A 100 -1.02 -26.85 7.05
N SER A 101 -1.32 -26.90 8.35
CA SER A 101 -2.66 -27.27 8.84
C SER A 101 -3.77 -26.31 8.45
N CYS A 102 -3.42 -25.15 7.90
CA CYS A 102 -4.36 -24.15 7.39
C CYS A 102 -4.59 -24.25 5.88
N ASP A 103 -3.93 -25.21 5.19
CA ASP A 103 -4.00 -25.46 3.74
C ASP A 103 -3.53 -24.25 2.88
N VAL A 104 -2.58 -23.44 3.39
CA VAL A 104 -2.05 -22.28 2.66
C VAL A 104 -1.22 -22.70 1.44
N ASP A 105 -1.19 -21.86 0.40
CA ASP A 105 -0.42 -22.09 -0.82
C ASP A 105 1.09 -22.01 -0.58
N GLY A 106 1.49 -21.24 0.45
CA GLY A 106 2.90 -21.10 0.79
C GLY A 106 3.13 -20.38 2.12
N ILE A 107 4.41 -20.28 2.46
CA ILE A 107 4.86 -19.61 3.69
C ILE A 107 5.90 -18.52 3.39
N ILE A 108 5.91 -17.51 4.24
CA ILE A 108 7.02 -16.57 4.38
C ILE A 108 7.69 -16.90 5.71
N THR A 109 8.85 -17.55 5.65
CA THR A 109 9.61 -17.87 6.87
C THR A 109 10.69 -16.84 7.12
N PHE A 110 10.91 -16.45 8.38
CA PHE A 110 11.85 -15.38 8.71
C PHE A 110 12.70 -15.66 9.93
N ILE A 111 13.90 -15.05 9.95
CA ILE A 111 14.78 -14.99 11.10
C ILE A 111 15.49 -13.64 11.16
N GLY A 112 15.76 -13.12 12.37
CA GLY A 112 16.56 -11.92 12.55
C GLY A 112 18.00 -12.15 12.10
N ALA A 113 18.52 -11.28 11.22
CA ALA A 113 19.83 -11.43 10.61
C ALA A 113 20.88 -10.46 11.17
N SER A 114 20.48 -9.27 11.62
CA SER A 114 21.43 -8.30 12.16
C SER A 114 22.05 -8.77 13.48
N ASP A 115 23.29 -8.36 13.74
CA ASP A 115 23.97 -8.66 15.01
C ASP A 115 23.18 -8.16 16.22
N LEU A 116 22.41 -7.08 16.06
CA LEU A 116 21.48 -6.60 17.08
C LEU A 116 20.38 -7.61 17.39
N HIS A 117 19.72 -8.14 16.35
CA HIS A 117 18.68 -9.15 16.52
C HIS A 117 19.24 -10.47 17.03
N LEU A 118 20.36 -10.91 16.48
CA LEU A 118 21.03 -12.13 16.94
C LEU A 118 21.39 -12.05 18.43
N LYS A 119 21.98 -10.95 18.86
CA LYS A 119 22.44 -10.77 20.25
C LYS A 119 21.28 -10.58 21.23
N TYR A 120 20.34 -9.68 20.94
CA TYR A 120 19.37 -9.20 21.94
C TYR A 120 18.01 -9.89 21.84
N LYS A 121 17.58 -10.26 20.63
CA LYS A 121 16.28 -10.88 20.38
C LYS A 121 16.37 -12.42 20.39
N LEU A 122 17.31 -12.99 19.65
CA LEU A 122 17.41 -14.42 19.42
C LEU A 122 18.40 -15.12 20.36
N LYS A 123 19.44 -14.43 20.82
CA LYS A 123 20.55 -14.99 21.61
C LYS A 123 21.23 -16.17 20.90
N MET A 124 21.51 -15.98 19.62
CA MET A 124 22.11 -16.96 18.70
C MET A 124 23.34 -16.41 18.01
N THR A 125 24.22 -17.31 17.55
CA THR A 125 25.31 -16.96 16.63
C THR A 125 24.78 -16.83 15.20
N ARG A 126 25.59 -16.28 14.28
CA ARG A 126 25.27 -16.22 12.85
C ARG A 126 25.13 -17.64 12.25
N GLU A 127 25.99 -18.58 12.67
CA GLU A 127 25.97 -19.97 12.23
C GLU A 127 24.70 -20.70 12.67
N GLU A 128 24.28 -20.49 13.92
CA GLU A 128 23.02 -21.06 14.43
C GLU A 128 21.80 -20.54 13.69
N ALA A 129 21.77 -19.22 13.39
CA ALA A 129 20.68 -18.62 12.64
C ALA A 129 20.66 -19.11 11.19
N LEU A 130 21.82 -19.24 10.55
CA LEU A 130 21.97 -19.81 9.20
C LEU A 130 21.44 -21.24 9.13
N SER A 131 21.87 -22.12 10.08
CA SER A 131 21.39 -23.50 10.14
C SER A 131 19.87 -23.58 10.25
N LYS A 132 19.28 -22.78 11.16
CA LYS A 132 17.82 -22.74 11.32
C LYS A 132 17.08 -22.25 10.08
N ALA A 133 17.64 -21.26 9.37
CA ALA A 133 17.07 -20.74 8.15
C ALA A 133 17.04 -21.83 7.06
N VAL A 134 18.15 -22.51 6.84
CA VAL A 134 18.28 -23.61 5.87
C VAL A 134 17.31 -24.74 6.22
N GLU A 135 17.33 -25.24 7.47
CA GLU A 135 16.45 -26.30 7.93
C GLU A 135 14.96 -25.98 7.76
N ALA A 136 14.56 -24.73 7.99
CA ALA A 136 13.17 -24.31 7.84
C ALA A 136 12.76 -24.25 6.37
N VAL A 137 13.63 -23.77 5.47
CA VAL A 137 13.37 -23.76 4.04
C VAL A 137 13.28 -25.17 3.50
N GLU A 138 14.26 -26.04 3.79
CA GLU A 138 14.24 -27.44 3.37
C GLU A 138 12.96 -28.17 3.87
N TYR A 139 12.59 -27.92 5.12
CA TYR A 139 11.39 -28.51 5.70
C TYR A 139 10.12 -28.03 4.96
N GLY A 140 9.93 -26.75 4.75
CA GLY A 140 8.80 -26.22 3.98
C GLY A 140 8.77 -26.80 2.56
N LYS A 141 9.91 -26.81 1.86
CA LYS A 141 10.03 -27.39 0.50
C LYS A 141 9.75 -28.88 0.45
N SER A 142 10.08 -29.64 1.49
CA SER A 142 9.77 -31.09 1.55
C SER A 142 8.26 -31.39 1.54
N HIS A 143 7.41 -30.39 1.88
CA HIS A 143 5.95 -30.48 1.80
C HIS A 143 5.36 -29.97 0.47
N GLY A 144 6.21 -29.54 -0.47
CA GLY A 144 5.79 -29.14 -1.82
C GLY A 144 5.12 -27.79 -1.93
N ILE A 145 5.17 -26.95 -0.88
CA ILE A 145 4.58 -25.61 -0.88
C ILE A 145 5.59 -24.56 -1.37
N PHE A 146 5.08 -23.37 -1.71
CA PHE A 146 5.90 -22.19 -1.93
C PHE A 146 6.56 -21.70 -0.63
N VAL A 147 7.87 -21.39 -0.67
CA VAL A 147 8.64 -20.91 0.47
C VAL A 147 9.40 -19.64 0.11
N ALA A 148 8.99 -18.52 0.70
CA ALA A 148 9.80 -17.30 0.71
C ALA A 148 10.61 -17.21 2.00
N PHE A 149 11.89 -16.84 1.91
CA PHE A 149 12.74 -16.61 3.06
C PHE A 149 12.99 -15.11 3.27
N THR A 150 12.79 -14.63 4.48
CA THR A 150 13.03 -13.24 4.88
C THR A 150 14.16 -13.15 5.90
N ALA A 151 15.23 -12.44 5.56
CA ALA A 151 16.21 -11.97 6.56
C ALA A 151 15.64 -10.72 7.23
N GLU A 152 15.11 -10.86 8.46
CA GLU A 152 14.61 -9.71 9.21
C GLU A 152 15.78 -8.80 9.58
N ASP A 153 15.58 -7.48 9.45
CA ASP A 153 16.59 -6.45 9.67
C ASP A 153 17.75 -6.49 8.67
N SER A 154 17.45 -6.86 7.42
CA SER A 154 18.44 -7.01 6.33
C SER A 154 19.26 -5.73 6.13
N THR A 155 18.62 -4.56 6.21
CA THR A 155 19.23 -3.27 5.91
C THR A 155 20.28 -2.83 6.93
N ARG A 156 20.32 -3.50 8.10
CA ARG A 156 21.34 -3.30 9.15
C ARG A 156 22.23 -4.51 9.37
N THR A 157 22.13 -5.51 8.48
CA THR A 157 22.94 -6.73 8.52
C THR A 157 24.24 -6.54 7.75
N ASP A 158 25.33 -7.15 8.23
CA ASP A 158 26.58 -7.21 7.49
C ASP A 158 26.36 -7.85 6.12
N LEU A 159 26.86 -7.20 5.06
CA LEU A 159 26.59 -7.63 3.68
C LEU A 159 27.14 -9.04 3.38
N GLY A 160 28.33 -9.36 3.89
CA GLY A 160 28.95 -10.68 3.65
C GLY A 160 28.08 -11.79 4.23
N TYR A 161 27.66 -11.64 5.49
CA TYR A 161 26.76 -12.59 6.14
C TYR A 161 25.36 -12.64 5.49
N LEU A 162 24.82 -11.51 5.08
CA LEU A 162 23.52 -11.45 4.40
C LEU A 162 23.55 -12.23 3.06
N LEU A 163 24.61 -12.08 2.28
CA LEU A 163 24.81 -12.81 1.04
C LEU A 163 24.96 -14.33 1.29
N GLU A 164 25.72 -14.73 2.32
CA GLU A 164 25.85 -16.12 2.74
C GLU A 164 24.47 -16.72 3.12
N LEU A 165 23.69 -16.00 3.92
CA LEU A 165 22.36 -16.43 4.38
C LEU A 165 21.41 -16.61 3.20
N TYR A 166 21.33 -15.65 2.25
CA TYR A 166 20.47 -15.76 1.08
C TYR A 166 20.93 -16.84 0.10
N LYS A 167 22.25 -17.00 -0.07
CA LYS A 167 22.78 -18.08 -0.92
C LYS A 167 22.41 -19.45 -0.37
N SER A 168 22.66 -19.67 0.92
CA SER A 168 22.35 -20.97 1.56
C SER A 168 20.87 -21.28 1.56
N THR A 169 20.00 -20.30 1.79
CA THR A 169 18.54 -20.51 1.74
C THR A 169 18.04 -20.69 0.30
N THR A 170 18.66 -20.07 -0.71
CA THR A 170 18.38 -20.32 -2.12
C THR A 170 18.79 -21.76 -2.51
N GLU A 171 19.98 -22.22 -2.10
CA GLU A 171 20.45 -23.57 -2.32
C GLU A 171 19.58 -24.62 -1.60
N ALA A 172 19.00 -24.28 -0.45
CA ALA A 172 18.00 -25.09 0.26
C ALA A 172 16.63 -25.16 -0.44
N GLY A 173 16.43 -24.39 -1.50
CA GLY A 173 15.24 -24.43 -2.34
C GLY A 173 14.23 -23.29 -2.11
N ALA A 174 14.60 -22.20 -1.43
CA ALA A 174 13.70 -21.04 -1.32
C ALA A 174 13.30 -20.52 -2.70
N ASP A 175 12.00 -20.38 -2.95
CA ASP A 175 11.46 -19.85 -4.21
C ASP A 175 11.68 -18.35 -4.35
N ARG A 176 11.84 -17.65 -3.22
CA ARG A 176 12.07 -16.21 -3.17
C ARG A 176 12.81 -15.81 -1.89
N ILE A 177 13.66 -14.80 -1.98
CA ILE A 177 14.32 -14.18 -0.83
C ILE A 177 13.81 -12.75 -0.63
N HIS A 178 13.61 -12.33 0.62
CA HIS A 178 13.09 -11.00 0.95
C HIS A 178 14.10 -10.17 1.73
N ILE A 179 14.28 -8.93 1.28
CA ILE A 179 14.99 -7.87 2.00
C ILE A 179 13.97 -7.13 2.85
N ALA A 180 14.18 -7.10 4.17
CA ALA A 180 13.32 -6.37 5.09
C ALA A 180 14.04 -5.12 5.64
N ASP A 181 13.51 -3.93 5.32
CA ASP A 181 13.86 -2.68 6.00
C ASP A 181 13.01 -2.54 7.25
N THR A 182 13.32 -3.39 8.23
CA THR A 182 12.53 -3.61 9.45
C THR A 182 12.31 -2.35 10.27
N THR A 183 13.24 -1.40 10.23
CA THR A 183 13.15 -0.13 10.98
C THR A 183 12.95 1.09 10.10
N GLY A 184 12.66 0.90 8.81
CA GLY A 184 12.43 1.98 7.86
C GLY A 184 13.62 2.95 7.75
N SER A 185 14.85 2.48 7.98
CA SER A 185 16.00 3.36 8.22
C SER A 185 17.00 3.46 7.07
N ILE A 186 16.70 2.84 5.94
CA ILE A 186 17.49 2.97 4.71
C ILE A 186 16.93 4.09 3.82
N ARG A 187 17.79 4.75 3.05
CA ARG A 187 17.36 5.69 2.01
C ARG A 187 17.33 5.02 0.62
N PRO A 188 16.59 5.55 -0.38
CA PRO A 188 16.43 4.90 -1.68
C PRO A 188 17.73 4.49 -2.38
N MET A 189 18.76 5.34 -2.35
CA MET A 189 20.07 5.00 -2.92
C MET A 189 20.78 3.87 -2.17
N GLY A 190 20.57 3.75 -0.85
CA GLY A 190 21.09 2.63 -0.05
C GLY A 190 20.37 1.33 -0.39
N MET A 191 19.05 1.38 -0.55
CA MET A 191 18.23 0.24 -0.96
C MET A 191 18.63 -0.23 -2.36
N ARG A 192 18.78 0.68 -3.32
CA ARG A 192 19.25 0.37 -4.67
C ARG A 192 20.62 -0.34 -4.63
N TYR A 193 21.56 0.17 -3.85
CA TYR A 193 22.88 -0.45 -3.67
C TYR A 193 22.75 -1.88 -3.14
N LEU A 194 22.02 -2.07 -2.02
CA LEU A 194 21.86 -3.37 -1.38
C LEU A 194 21.26 -4.41 -2.32
N VAL A 195 20.13 -4.07 -2.97
CA VAL A 195 19.49 -4.95 -3.97
C VAL A 195 20.42 -5.30 -5.11
N SER A 196 21.19 -4.32 -5.63
CA SER A 196 22.15 -4.56 -6.71
C SER A 196 23.25 -5.55 -6.32
N GLN A 197 23.77 -5.47 -5.06
CA GLN A 197 24.78 -6.41 -4.56
C GLN A 197 24.20 -7.83 -4.43
N ILE A 198 22.99 -7.97 -3.91
CA ILE A 198 22.31 -9.26 -3.75
C ILE A 198 22.03 -9.86 -5.15
N LYS A 199 21.47 -9.08 -6.07
CA LYS A 199 21.17 -9.54 -7.44
C LYS A 199 22.41 -9.97 -8.22
N ALA A 200 23.54 -9.32 -8.01
CA ALA A 200 24.81 -9.70 -8.65
C ALA A 200 25.38 -11.02 -8.14
N SER A 201 24.97 -11.46 -6.95
CA SER A 201 25.55 -12.61 -6.24
C SER A 201 24.62 -13.81 -6.17
N ILE A 202 23.31 -13.62 -6.36
CA ILE A 202 22.29 -14.63 -6.08
C ILE A 202 21.28 -14.65 -7.23
N ASP A 203 21.09 -15.83 -7.81
CA ASP A 203 20.09 -16.11 -8.85
C ASP A 203 18.80 -16.59 -8.18
N ASN A 204 18.00 -15.63 -7.71
CA ASN A 204 16.67 -15.89 -7.12
C ASN A 204 15.78 -14.66 -7.33
N THR A 205 14.47 -14.83 -7.18
CA THR A 205 13.53 -13.71 -7.13
C THR A 205 13.74 -12.93 -5.83
N ILE A 206 13.98 -11.64 -5.95
CA ILE A 206 14.19 -10.75 -4.80
C ILE A 206 12.87 -10.05 -4.48
N GLY A 207 12.40 -10.22 -3.26
CA GLY A 207 11.31 -9.45 -2.66
C GLY A 207 11.83 -8.33 -1.77
N VAL A 208 11.00 -7.32 -1.54
CA VAL A 208 11.30 -6.22 -0.63
C VAL A 208 10.11 -5.91 0.27
N HIS A 209 10.38 -5.68 1.55
CA HIS A 209 9.42 -5.26 2.56
C HIS A 209 9.97 -4.04 3.30
N CYS A 210 9.31 -2.89 3.18
CA CYS A 210 9.80 -1.62 3.70
C CYS A 210 8.81 -1.02 4.69
N HIS A 211 9.32 -0.67 5.90
CA HIS A 211 8.60 0.15 6.87
C HIS A 211 8.79 1.65 6.60
N ASP A 212 7.86 2.45 7.14
CA ASP A 212 7.68 3.87 6.77
C ASP A 212 8.12 4.87 7.86
N ASP A 213 9.01 4.46 8.76
CA ASP A 213 9.44 5.27 9.91
C ASP A 213 9.98 6.66 9.53
N PHE A 214 10.49 6.82 8.33
CA PHE A 214 10.95 8.11 7.78
C PHE A 214 10.10 8.59 6.58
N GLY A 215 8.93 7.98 6.31
CA GLY A 215 8.11 8.33 5.16
C GLY A 215 8.73 7.92 3.82
N LEU A 216 9.55 6.87 3.79
CA LEU A 216 10.31 6.45 2.61
C LEU A 216 9.95 5.04 2.13
N ALA A 217 8.98 4.36 2.72
CA ALA A 217 8.68 2.97 2.39
C ALA A 217 8.35 2.78 0.90
N VAL A 218 7.47 3.60 0.35
CA VAL A 218 7.13 3.56 -1.08
C VAL A 218 8.34 3.88 -1.95
N ALA A 219 9.11 4.92 -1.61
CA ALA A 219 10.29 5.31 -2.35
C ALA A 219 11.39 4.23 -2.32
N ASN A 220 11.58 3.58 -1.16
CA ASN A 220 12.52 2.47 -1.01
C ASN A 220 12.09 1.23 -1.79
N SER A 221 10.78 0.89 -1.78
CA SER A 221 10.23 -0.22 -2.55
C SER A 221 10.39 -0.01 -4.05
N LEU A 222 10.14 1.20 -4.56
CA LEU A 222 10.35 1.53 -5.96
C LEU A 222 11.85 1.55 -6.32
N ALA A 223 12.72 2.03 -5.43
CA ALA A 223 14.17 1.98 -5.63
C ALA A 223 14.71 0.53 -5.66
N ALA A 224 14.14 -0.36 -4.85
CA ALA A 224 14.43 -1.79 -4.90
C ALA A 224 13.97 -2.42 -6.22
N PHE A 225 12.76 -2.08 -6.67
CA PHE A 225 12.23 -2.51 -7.97
C PHE A 225 13.13 -2.07 -9.12
N GLU A 226 13.55 -0.81 -9.13
CA GLU A 226 14.51 -0.29 -10.13
C GLU A 226 15.86 -1.02 -10.11
N ALA A 227 16.31 -1.49 -8.96
CA ALA A 227 17.55 -2.25 -8.80
C ALA A 227 17.41 -3.74 -9.15
N GLY A 228 16.16 -4.23 -9.34
CA GLY A 228 15.92 -5.59 -9.79
C GLY A 228 15.11 -6.47 -8.85
N ALA A 229 14.58 -5.95 -7.74
CA ALA A 229 13.54 -6.65 -6.98
C ALA A 229 12.28 -6.83 -7.85
N ARG A 230 11.59 -7.93 -7.67
CA ARG A 230 10.40 -8.28 -8.46
C ARG A 230 9.17 -8.58 -7.61
N ALA A 231 9.34 -8.85 -6.33
CA ALA A 231 8.23 -8.98 -5.39
C ALA A 231 8.20 -7.77 -4.44
N ILE A 232 7.07 -7.10 -4.34
CA ILE A 232 6.91 -5.87 -3.55
C ILE A 232 5.85 -6.13 -2.48
N SER A 233 6.27 -6.03 -1.21
CA SER A 233 5.36 -6.05 -0.06
C SER A 233 4.64 -4.73 0.06
N THR A 234 3.34 -4.82 0.28
CA THR A 234 2.48 -3.66 0.43
C THR A 234 1.45 -3.87 1.54
N SER A 235 0.82 -2.80 1.98
CA SER A 235 -0.39 -2.88 2.79
C SER A 235 -1.37 -1.78 2.40
N MET A 236 -2.67 -2.08 2.44
CA MET A 236 -3.70 -1.09 2.17
C MET A 236 -3.63 0.04 3.21
N ASN A 237 -3.74 1.28 2.76
CA ASN A 237 -3.60 2.50 3.57
C ASN A 237 -2.20 2.69 4.20
N GLY A 238 -1.23 1.83 3.87
CA GLY A 238 0.08 1.84 4.49
C GLY A 238 0.10 1.30 5.93
N LEU A 239 -0.87 0.48 6.32
CA LEU A 239 -0.93 -0.12 7.66
C LEU A 239 0.31 -0.97 7.96
N GLY A 240 0.72 -1.04 9.23
CA GLY A 240 1.84 -1.85 9.68
C GLY A 240 2.37 -1.41 11.03
N GLU A 241 3.34 -2.13 11.52
CA GLU A 241 4.05 -1.80 12.76
C GLU A 241 4.56 -0.35 12.75
N ARG A 242 4.47 0.33 13.87
CA ARG A 242 4.96 1.71 14.13
C ARG A 242 4.35 2.75 13.19
N ALA A 243 5.09 3.19 12.13
CA ALA A 243 4.65 4.17 11.15
C ALA A 243 3.99 3.53 9.91
N GLY A 244 3.97 2.19 9.83
CA GLY A 244 3.36 1.46 8.74
C GLY A 244 4.34 0.94 7.69
N ASN A 245 3.80 0.56 6.54
CA ASN A 245 4.49 -0.08 5.41
C ASN A 245 4.33 0.72 4.11
N ALA A 246 4.95 0.23 3.04
CA ALA A 246 4.69 0.74 1.70
C ALA A 246 3.20 0.57 1.34
N SER A 247 2.54 1.68 1.00
CA SER A 247 1.10 1.69 0.69
C SER A 247 0.81 0.98 -0.62
N LEU A 248 -0.12 0.02 -0.62
CA LEU A 248 -0.54 -0.77 -1.80
C LEU A 248 -0.99 0.16 -2.93
N GLU A 249 -1.88 1.08 -2.63
CA GLU A 249 -2.45 2.03 -3.59
C GLU A 249 -1.38 2.90 -4.27
N GLU A 250 -0.35 3.30 -3.53
CA GLU A 250 0.73 4.14 -4.07
C GLU A 250 1.69 3.32 -4.95
N ILE A 251 2.00 2.09 -4.55
CA ILE A 251 2.87 1.19 -5.32
C ILE A 251 2.22 0.81 -6.64
N ILE A 252 0.99 0.28 -6.64
CA ILE A 252 0.36 -0.20 -7.89
C ILE A 252 0.06 0.95 -8.87
N LEU A 253 -0.35 2.10 -8.34
CA LEU A 253 -0.57 3.28 -9.17
C LEU A 253 0.75 3.86 -9.70
N GLY A 254 1.80 3.86 -8.88
CA GLY A 254 3.15 4.23 -9.29
C GLY A 254 3.66 3.37 -10.44
N LEU A 255 3.59 2.04 -10.32
CA LEU A 255 3.96 1.10 -11.37
C LEU A 255 3.20 1.38 -12.67
N ARG A 256 1.88 1.62 -12.58
CA ARG A 256 1.02 1.90 -13.73
C ARG A 256 1.35 3.23 -14.41
N LEU A 257 1.44 4.30 -13.64
CA LEU A 257 1.49 5.66 -14.19
C LEU A 257 2.92 6.20 -14.33
N LEU A 258 3.80 5.94 -13.35
CA LEU A 258 5.16 6.49 -13.36
C LEU A 258 6.14 5.61 -14.17
N TYR A 259 5.91 4.29 -14.17
CA TYR A 259 6.74 3.34 -14.92
C TYR A 259 6.08 2.84 -16.21
N GLY A 260 4.79 3.11 -16.44
CA GLY A 260 4.06 2.68 -17.62
C GLY A 260 3.83 1.16 -17.69
N ILE A 261 3.85 0.47 -16.56
CA ILE A 261 3.71 -0.98 -16.48
C ILE A 261 2.24 -1.34 -16.33
N GLU A 262 1.69 -2.06 -17.30
CA GLU A 262 0.29 -2.50 -17.31
C GLU A 262 0.13 -3.83 -16.59
N MET A 263 -0.30 -3.78 -15.34
CA MET A 263 -0.68 -4.95 -14.56
C MET A 263 -2.21 -5.09 -14.53
N PRO A 264 -2.75 -6.33 -14.35
CA PRO A 264 -4.19 -6.58 -14.43
C PRO A 264 -4.95 -6.17 -13.16
N PHE A 265 -4.63 -5.03 -12.57
CA PHE A 265 -5.34 -4.50 -11.42
C PHE A 265 -6.64 -3.80 -11.83
N LYS A 266 -7.69 -3.98 -11.03
CA LYS A 266 -8.94 -3.20 -11.10
C LYS A 266 -8.79 -1.96 -10.22
N TYR A 267 -8.12 -0.93 -10.73
CA TYR A 267 -7.76 0.28 -9.98
C TYR A 267 -8.97 0.99 -9.36
N GLU A 268 -10.16 0.88 -9.96
CA GLU A 268 -11.41 1.45 -9.47
C GLU A 268 -11.87 0.87 -8.12
N VAL A 269 -11.34 -0.28 -7.69
CA VAL A 269 -11.61 -0.92 -6.40
C VAL A 269 -10.82 -0.27 -5.26
N ILE A 270 -9.73 0.44 -5.56
CA ILE A 270 -8.78 0.99 -4.56
C ILE A 270 -9.50 1.79 -3.47
N TYR A 271 -10.34 2.76 -3.85
CA TYR A 271 -10.99 3.64 -2.88
C TYR A 271 -11.97 2.88 -1.98
N GLU A 272 -12.73 1.95 -2.53
CA GLU A 272 -13.66 1.12 -1.77
C GLU A 272 -12.91 0.23 -0.77
N LEU A 273 -11.83 -0.43 -1.20
CA LEU A 273 -10.99 -1.24 -0.32
C LEU A 273 -10.37 -0.40 0.81
N SER A 274 -9.88 0.81 0.48
CA SER A 274 -9.36 1.74 1.48
C SER A 274 -10.40 2.08 2.54
N ARG A 275 -11.64 2.38 2.14
CA ARG A 275 -12.73 2.70 3.07
C ARG A 275 -13.17 1.50 3.88
N LEU A 276 -13.13 0.28 3.30
CA LEU A 276 -13.41 -0.96 4.03
C LEU A 276 -12.40 -1.17 5.15
N VAL A 277 -11.11 -1.03 4.85
CA VAL A 277 -10.03 -1.17 5.82
C VAL A 277 -10.10 -0.07 6.89
N GLU A 278 -10.35 1.20 6.51
CA GLU A 278 -10.58 2.30 7.46
C GLU A 278 -11.74 2.00 8.43
N LYS A 279 -12.85 1.45 7.91
CA LYS A 279 -14.02 1.08 8.72
C LYS A 279 -13.68 0.02 9.76
N TYR A 280 -12.95 -1.02 9.37
CA TYR A 280 -12.64 -2.14 10.27
C TYR A 280 -11.54 -1.79 11.28
N THR A 281 -10.56 -1.01 10.88
CA THR A 281 -9.50 -0.54 11.77
C THR A 281 -9.92 0.62 12.68
N THR A 282 -11.00 1.32 12.34
CA THR A 282 -11.38 2.62 12.95
C THR A 282 -10.26 3.67 12.92
N MET A 283 -9.21 3.43 12.13
CA MET A 283 -8.07 4.32 11.94
C MET A 283 -8.34 5.21 10.72
N PRO A 284 -8.60 6.52 10.92
CA PRO A 284 -9.02 7.39 9.83
C PRO A 284 -7.89 7.61 8.82
N VAL A 285 -8.21 7.48 7.55
CA VAL A 285 -7.27 7.85 6.47
C VAL A 285 -7.12 9.37 6.44
N PRO A 286 -5.90 9.91 6.50
CA PRO A 286 -5.67 11.34 6.37
C PRO A 286 -6.26 11.88 5.07
N LYS A 287 -6.97 13.02 5.13
CA LYS A 287 -7.62 13.60 3.95
C LYS A 287 -6.68 13.94 2.80
N ASN A 288 -5.42 14.19 3.12
CA ASN A 288 -4.35 14.48 2.17
C ASN A 288 -3.47 13.26 1.84
N LYS A 289 -3.87 12.05 2.24
CA LYS A 289 -3.16 10.80 1.87
C LYS A 289 -3.15 10.67 0.35
N ALA A 290 -2.00 10.35 -0.21
CA ALA A 290 -1.86 10.14 -1.64
C ALA A 290 -2.85 9.07 -2.13
N VAL A 291 -3.35 9.22 -3.33
CA VAL A 291 -4.30 8.33 -4.03
C VAL A 291 -5.69 8.27 -3.40
N ILE A 292 -5.80 8.00 -2.10
CA ILE A 292 -7.06 7.62 -1.42
C ILE A 292 -7.63 8.71 -0.50
N GLY A 293 -6.87 9.74 -0.21
CA GLY A 293 -7.33 10.84 0.65
C GLY A 293 -8.47 11.62 0.00
N ASP A 294 -9.39 12.07 0.83
CA ASP A 294 -10.56 12.84 0.38
C ASP A 294 -10.20 14.13 -0.38
N ASN A 295 -9.02 14.70 -0.17
CA ASN A 295 -8.63 15.95 -0.80
C ASN A 295 -7.91 15.76 -2.14
N VAL A 296 -7.58 14.54 -2.55
CA VAL A 296 -6.80 14.28 -3.78
C VAL A 296 -7.46 14.88 -5.02
N PHE A 297 -8.80 14.81 -5.09
CA PHE A 297 -9.61 15.37 -6.17
C PHE A 297 -10.59 16.45 -5.67
N ALA A 298 -10.19 17.19 -4.62
CA ALA A 298 -10.99 18.28 -4.07
C ALA A 298 -10.34 19.64 -4.39
N HIS A 299 -11.09 20.52 -5.03
CA HIS A 299 -10.62 21.83 -5.47
C HIS A 299 -11.42 22.94 -4.80
N GLU A 300 -10.74 23.92 -4.19
CA GLU A 300 -11.35 25.11 -3.55
C GLU A 300 -10.96 26.40 -4.26
N SER A 301 -9.72 26.49 -4.77
CA SER A 301 -9.24 27.69 -5.43
C SER A 301 -9.97 27.94 -6.75
N GLY A 302 -10.53 29.13 -6.93
CA GLY A 302 -11.25 29.51 -8.14
C GLY A 302 -10.41 29.36 -9.43
N ILE A 303 -9.09 29.61 -9.36
CA ILE A 303 -8.17 29.44 -10.50
C ILE A 303 -8.02 27.96 -10.83
N HIS A 304 -7.86 27.08 -9.83
CA HIS A 304 -7.76 25.64 -10.04
C HIS A 304 -9.07 25.08 -10.58
N VAL A 305 -10.22 25.47 -10.01
CA VAL A 305 -11.54 25.02 -10.48
C VAL A 305 -11.77 25.43 -11.94
N LEU A 306 -11.40 26.67 -12.31
CA LEU A 306 -11.49 27.11 -13.70
C LEU A 306 -10.66 26.23 -14.64
N ALA A 307 -9.42 25.95 -14.28
CA ALA A 307 -8.52 25.15 -15.11
C ALA A 307 -8.98 23.67 -15.21
N VAL A 308 -9.36 23.06 -14.08
CA VAL A 308 -9.86 21.67 -14.06
C VAL A 308 -11.18 21.51 -14.84
N ARG A 309 -12.05 22.54 -14.84
CA ARG A 309 -13.29 22.51 -15.66
C ARG A 309 -12.99 22.61 -17.15
N ALA A 310 -11.93 23.34 -17.53
CA ALA A 310 -11.52 23.45 -18.92
C ALA A 310 -10.78 22.19 -19.39
N GLU A 311 -9.82 21.71 -18.61
CA GLU A 311 -9.02 20.52 -18.86
C GLU A 311 -8.54 19.94 -17.53
N PRO A 312 -9.10 18.79 -17.07
CA PRO A 312 -8.72 18.17 -15.79
C PRO A 312 -7.23 17.88 -15.65
N LEU A 313 -6.55 17.51 -16.73
CA LEU A 313 -5.11 17.21 -16.73
C LEU A 313 -4.21 18.38 -16.34
N THR A 314 -4.75 19.59 -16.21
CA THR A 314 -4.00 20.75 -15.69
C THR A 314 -3.56 20.56 -14.23
N TYR A 315 -4.32 19.82 -13.43
CA TYR A 315 -4.04 19.58 -12.01
C TYR A 315 -4.23 18.13 -11.57
N GLU A 316 -4.86 17.29 -12.38
CA GLU A 316 -5.11 15.88 -12.06
C GLU A 316 -4.28 14.99 -12.99
N PRO A 317 -3.27 14.25 -12.50
CA PRO A 317 -2.45 13.38 -13.33
C PRO A 317 -3.20 12.14 -13.86
N TYR A 318 -4.34 11.82 -13.24
CA TYR A 318 -5.29 10.76 -13.63
C TYR A 318 -6.70 11.15 -13.18
N SER A 319 -7.72 10.54 -13.78
CA SER A 319 -9.10 10.85 -13.41
C SER A 319 -9.48 10.24 -12.04
N PRO A 320 -10.38 10.88 -11.29
CA PRO A 320 -10.85 10.33 -10.00
C PRO A 320 -11.48 8.95 -10.16
N GLU A 321 -12.23 8.73 -11.24
CA GLU A 321 -12.92 7.46 -11.52
C GLU A 321 -11.93 6.30 -11.70
N PHE A 322 -10.71 6.58 -12.15
CA PHE A 322 -9.66 5.57 -12.33
C PHE A 322 -9.33 4.84 -11.02
N VAL A 323 -9.48 5.51 -9.88
CA VAL A 323 -9.25 4.92 -8.55
C VAL A 323 -10.53 4.78 -7.72
N GLY A 324 -11.71 4.89 -8.34
CA GLY A 324 -13.02 4.77 -7.70
C GLY A 324 -13.44 6.01 -6.90
N GLN A 325 -12.79 7.16 -7.11
CA GLN A 325 -13.14 8.42 -6.44
C GLN A 325 -14.04 9.31 -7.30
N LYS A 326 -14.38 10.47 -6.77
CA LYS A 326 -15.14 11.54 -7.45
C LYS A 326 -14.49 12.88 -7.21
N ARG A 327 -14.48 13.74 -8.24
CA ARG A 327 -14.07 15.14 -8.09
C ARG A 327 -15.07 15.88 -7.22
N ARG A 328 -14.56 16.80 -6.39
CA ARG A 328 -15.36 17.63 -5.49
C ARG A 328 -14.95 19.09 -5.56
N ILE A 329 -15.94 19.97 -5.59
CA ILE A 329 -15.71 21.40 -5.44
C ILE A 329 -16.03 21.78 -4.00
N ILE A 330 -15.04 22.33 -3.33
CA ILE A 330 -15.15 22.77 -1.94
C ILE A 330 -15.38 24.28 -1.94
N LEU A 331 -16.34 24.75 -1.13
CA LEU A 331 -16.64 26.16 -0.96
C LEU A 331 -15.95 26.68 0.30
N GLY A 332 -15.10 27.68 0.13
CA GLY A 332 -14.36 28.25 1.25
C GLY A 332 -13.74 29.61 0.92
N LYS A 333 -12.75 30.04 1.67
CA LYS A 333 -12.14 31.36 1.59
C LYS A 333 -11.57 31.70 0.20
N HIS A 334 -11.04 30.68 -0.51
CA HIS A 334 -10.40 30.85 -1.82
C HIS A 334 -11.37 30.66 -3.00
N CYS A 335 -12.67 30.50 -2.71
CA CYS A 335 -13.72 30.34 -3.70
C CYS A 335 -13.85 31.57 -4.59
N GLY A 336 -13.97 31.37 -5.89
CA GLY A 336 -14.26 32.37 -6.89
C GLY A 336 -15.50 32.04 -7.70
N MET A 337 -15.78 32.81 -8.77
CA MET A 337 -16.95 32.63 -9.63
C MET A 337 -17.05 31.23 -10.19
N SER A 338 -15.94 30.65 -10.65
CA SER A 338 -15.88 29.29 -11.18
C SER A 338 -16.29 28.20 -10.18
N CYS A 339 -16.04 28.43 -8.86
CA CYS A 339 -16.51 27.50 -7.81
C CYS A 339 -18.04 27.58 -7.66
N ILE A 340 -18.62 28.79 -7.72
CA ILE A 340 -20.05 28.98 -7.65
C ILE A 340 -20.73 28.34 -8.85
N ASP A 341 -20.24 28.59 -10.06
CA ASP A 341 -20.78 28.02 -11.28
C ASP A 341 -20.75 26.48 -11.25
N ALA A 342 -19.60 25.91 -10.84
CA ALA A 342 -19.44 24.46 -10.71
C ALA A 342 -20.41 23.87 -9.68
N LYS A 343 -20.57 24.53 -8.52
CA LYS A 343 -21.44 24.03 -7.45
C LYS A 343 -22.92 24.16 -7.77
N LEU A 344 -23.32 25.23 -8.44
CA LEU A 344 -24.68 25.39 -8.95
C LEU A 344 -25.01 24.31 -9.97
N GLU A 345 -24.10 24.03 -10.89
CA GLU A 345 -24.25 22.96 -11.89
C GLU A 345 -24.36 21.58 -11.22
N GLU A 346 -23.43 21.25 -10.30
CA GLU A 346 -23.43 20.00 -9.54
C GLU A 346 -24.76 19.76 -8.81
N LEU A 347 -25.29 20.82 -8.16
CA LEU A 347 -26.53 20.75 -7.38
C LEU A 347 -27.78 21.01 -8.22
N ARG A 348 -27.66 21.25 -9.54
CA ARG A 348 -28.75 21.62 -10.46
C ARG A 348 -29.56 22.83 -9.98
N LEU A 349 -28.85 23.83 -9.48
CA LEU A 349 -29.43 25.09 -9.02
C LEU A 349 -29.11 26.21 -10.00
N SER A 350 -29.93 27.27 -9.98
CA SER A 350 -29.72 28.47 -10.78
C SER A 350 -29.98 29.71 -9.95
N VAL A 351 -29.13 30.73 -10.12
CA VAL A 351 -29.29 32.05 -9.55
C VAL A 351 -28.95 33.10 -10.62
N PRO A 352 -29.53 34.31 -10.55
CA PRO A 352 -29.16 35.42 -11.43
C PRO A 352 -27.66 35.70 -11.32
N GLN A 353 -27.04 36.16 -12.43
CA GLN A 353 -25.61 36.47 -12.47
C GLN A 353 -25.21 37.56 -11.43
N SER A 354 -26.07 38.55 -11.20
CA SER A 354 -25.90 39.59 -10.20
C SER A 354 -25.81 39.06 -8.77
N GLU A 355 -26.39 37.90 -8.46
CA GLU A 355 -26.43 37.32 -7.12
C GLU A 355 -25.28 36.39 -6.82
N LYS A 356 -24.50 35.96 -7.82
CA LYS A 356 -23.36 35.08 -7.62
C LYS A 356 -22.25 35.73 -6.80
N GLU A 357 -22.03 37.03 -6.97
CA GLU A 357 -21.07 37.78 -6.15
C GLU A 357 -21.51 37.84 -4.68
N THR A 358 -22.79 37.98 -4.43
CA THR A 358 -23.37 37.92 -3.07
C THR A 358 -23.13 36.54 -2.43
N LEU A 359 -23.27 35.43 -3.20
CA LEU A 359 -22.94 34.09 -2.72
C LEU A 359 -21.44 33.94 -2.36
N ILE A 360 -20.55 34.48 -3.20
CA ILE A 360 -19.10 34.46 -2.94
C ILE A 360 -18.78 35.18 -1.64
N LEU A 361 -19.34 36.37 -1.42
CA LEU A 361 -19.10 37.15 -0.21
C LEU A 361 -19.59 36.42 1.04
N LYS A 362 -20.80 35.86 1.02
CA LYS A 362 -21.36 35.06 2.13
C LYS A 362 -20.50 33.84 2.46
N ILE A 363 -20.05 33.13 1.43
CA ILE A 363 -19.19 31.93 1.62
C ILE A 363 -17.87 32.34 2.27
N LYS A 364 -17.22 33.41 1.78
CA LYS A 364 -15.96 33.90 2.34
C LYS A 364 -16.12 34.32 3.79
N GLU A 365 -17.17 35.08 4.09
CA GLU A 365 -17.49 35.53 5.44
C GLU A 365 -17.69 34.35 6.41
N MET A 366 -18.42 33.30 5.99
CA MET A 366 -18.59 32.11 6.78
C MET A 366 -17.27 31.38 6.99
N ALA A 367 -16.47 31.21 5.93
CA ALA A 367 -15.17 30.54 6.00
C ALA A 367 -14.18 31.29 6.91
N GLU A 368 -14.17 32.63 6.89
CA GLU A 368 -13.34 33.47 7.78
C GLU A 368 -13.71 33.32 9.26
N ARG A 369 -14.96 32.95 9.54
CA ARG A 369 -15.42 32.60 10.90
C ARG A 369 -15.17 31.14 11.27
N GLY A 370 -14.46 30.39 10.42
CA GLY A 370 -14.16 28.98 10.62
C GLY A 370 -15.32 28.01 10.32
N ALA A 371 -16.43 28.50 9.77
CA ALA A 371 -17.55 27.68 9.38
C ALA A 371 -17.29 26.97 8.04
N LYS A 372 -17.76 25.71 7.92
CA LYS A 372 -17.72 24.95 6.66
C LYS A 372 -19.00 25.17 5.88
N VAL A 373 -18.87 25.41 4.59
CA VAL A 373 -20.01 25.54 3.66
C VAL A 373 -20.17 24.23 2.90
N GLY A 374 -21.06 23.37 3.38
CA GLY A 374 -21.47 22.14 2.68
C GLY A 374 -22.63 22.38 1.71
N ASP A 375 -23.08 21.31 1.06
CA ASP A 375 -24.18 21.38 0.08
C ASP A 375 -25.49 21.91 0.70
N LYS A 376 -25.77 21.56 1.95
CA LYS A 376 -26.96 22.01 2.66
C LYS A 376 -26.93 23.51 2.92
N GLU A 377 -25.82 24.01 3.44
CA GLU A 377 -25.61 25.43 3.72
C GLU A 377 -25.68 26.23 2.41
N PHE A 378 -25.05 25.75 1.35
CA PHE A 378 -25.09 26.40 0.04
C PHE A 378 -26.50 26.44 -0.54
N LYS A 379 -27.28 25.35 -0.48
CA LYS A 379 -28.69 25.33 -0.91
C LYS A 379 -29.53 26.35 -0.13
N ASN A 380 -29.32 26.47 1.18
CA ASN A 380 -30.02 27.44 2.00
C ASN A 380 -29.69 28.88 1.58
N MET A 381 -28.42 29.20 1.31
CA MET A 381 -28.00 30.51 0.81
C MET A 381 -28.66 30.85 -0.52
N VAL A 382 -28.72 29.88 -1.44
CA VAL A 382 -29.40 30.05 -2.73
C VAL A 382 -30.87 30.33 -2.53
N GLN A 383 -31.56 29.60 -1.65
CA GLN A 383 -32.98 29.81 -1.37
C GLN A 383 -33.25 31.19 -0.75
N GLU A 384 -32.39 31.63 0.20
CA GLU A 384 -32.51 32.98 0.79
C GLU A 384 -32.39 34.08 -0.27
N ILE A 385 -31.47 33.92 -1.22
CA ILE A 385 -31.28 34.90 -2.28
C ILE A 385 -32.52 34.93 -3.19
N LEU A 386 -33.02 33.78 -3.62
CA LEU A 386 -34.18 33.67 -4.49
C LEU A 386 -35.49 34.14 -3.81
N SER A 387 -35.56 34.11 -2.47
CA SER A 387 -36.74 34.60 -1.74
C SER A 387 -36.78 36.13 -1.53
N LYS A 388 -35.65 36.82 -1.78
CA LYS A 388 -35.50 38.27 -1.63
C LYS A 388 -35.61 39.04 -2.93
N GLY A 389 -35.55 38.37 -4.06
CA GLY A 389 -35.76 38.92 -5.41
C GLY A 389 -37.14 38.55 -5.94
#